data_5d42c1d7530669d27f1629fbe2bf649d
#
_entry.id   5d42c1d7530669d27f1629fbe2bf649d
#
_cell.length_a   1.000
_cell.length_b   1.000
_cell.length_c   1.000
_cell.angle_alpha   90.00
_cell.angle_beta   90.00
_cell.angle_gamma   90.00
#
_symmetry.space_group_name_H-M   'P 1'
#
loop_
_entity.id
_entity.type
_entity.pdbx_description
1 polymer ?
#
loop_
_entity_poly.entity_id
_entity_poly.type
_entity_poly.pdbx_seq_one_letter_code
_entity_poly.pdbx_strand_id
1 'polypeptide(L)'
;MPHIIVEYSNNIEEASLDLPGLLERLADVAVATGLFPEKGMRLRAYRADFQRVGAGHPEQGFLHVGMKVGKGRTEAARQEAGATLFEALKAHLSDAMSGQTISLSLEMRELDPVKFNYRND
;
A
#
# COMPACT_ATOMS: atom_id res chain seq x y z
N MET A 1 -1.18 4.42 -15.22
CA MET A 1 -0.43 5.04 -14.11
C MET A 1 -0.90 4.44 -12.79
N PRO A 2 -0.22 3.42 -12.27
CA PRO A 2 -0.62 2.82 -11.01
C PRO A 2 -0.34 3.75 -9.82
N HIS A 3 -1.26 3.74 -8.85
CA HIS A 3 -1.08 4.45 -7.59
C HIS A 3 -1.07 3.44 -6.46
N ILE A 4 -0.11 3.56 -5.57
CA ILE A 4 -0.03 2.78 -4.34
C ILE A 4 -0.04 3.77 -3.18
N ILE A 5 -1.10 3.76 -2.40
CA ILE A 5 -1.32 4.72 -1.33
C ILE A 5 -1.33 3.98 -0.01
N VAL A 6 -0.42 4.34 0.88
CA VAL A 6 -0.32 3.79 2.22
C VAL A 6 -0.95 4.78 3.20
N GLU A 7 -1.89 4.31 4.00
CA GLU A 7 -2.51 5.11 5.06
C GLU A 7 -2.34 4.38 6.37
N TYR A 8 -1.93 5.09 7.41
CA TYR A 8 -1.71 4.46 8.71
C TYR A 8 -2.15 5.34 9.87
N SER A 9 -2.48 4.69 10.98
CA SER A 9 -2.90 5.38 12.20
C SER A 9 -1.71 6.03 12.91
N ASN A 10 -1.94 7.18 13.51
CA ASN A 10 -0.88 7.97 14.14
C ASN A 10 -0.35 7.39 15.46
N ASN A 11 -0.93 6.29 15.94
CA ASN A 11 -0.50 5.62 17.15
C ASN A 11 0.53 4.50 16.91
N ILE A 12 1.01 4.38 15.68
CA ILE A 12 2.13 3.50 15.35
C ILE A 12 3.40 4.35 15.39
N GLU A 13 4.46 3.83 16.03
CA GLU A 13 5.74 4.51 16.01
C GLU A 13 6.27 4.56 14.60
N GLU A 14 6.42 5.77 14.06
CA GLU A 14 6.75 5.98 12.66
C GLU A 14 8.12 5.38 12.29
N ALA A 15 9.10 5.47 13.21
CA ALA A 15 10.41 4.89 12.98
C ALA A 15 10.35 3.38 12.74
N SER A 16 9.39 2.68 13.36
CA SER A 16 9.20 1.24 13.18
C SER A 16 8.68 0.88 11.80
N LEU A 17 8.05 1.83 11.10
CA LEU A 17 7.46 1.58 9.80
C LEU A 17 8.49 1.64 8.68
N ASP A 18 9.55 2.43 8.84
CA ASP A 18 10.51 2.72 7.77
C ASP A 18 9.76 3.00 6.47
N LEU A 19 9.04 4.10 6.42
CA LEU A 19 8.19 4.44 5.28
C LEU A 19 8.95 4.55 3.96
N PRO A 20 10.12 5.22 3.90
CA PRO A 20 10.88 5.22 2.65
C PRO A 20 11.22 3.82 2.18
N GLY A 21 11.67 2.95 3.07
CA GLY A 21 11.97 1.55 2.76
C GLY A 21 10.73 0.77 2.35
N LEU A 22 9.58 1.02 2.99
CA LEU A 22 8.34 0.38 2.62
C LEU A 22 7.92 0.75 1.19
N LEU A 23 7.96 2.03 0.85
CA LEU A 23 7.58 2.48 -0.49
C LEU A 23 8.51 1.89 -1.55
N GLU A 24 9.81 1.87 -1.28
CA GLU A 24 10.78 1.25 -2.17
C GLU A 24 10.50 -0.25 -2.35
N ARG A 25 10.24 -0.95 -1.25
CA ARG A 25 9.95 -2.39 -1.28
C ARG A 25 8.68 -2.69 -2.06
N LEU A 26 7.62 -1.94 -1.83
CA LEU A 26 6.36 -2.14 -2.56
C LEU A 26 6.54 -1.86 -4.06
N ALA A 27 7.31 -0.83 -4.41
CA ALA A 27 7.60 -0.52 -5.80
C ALA A 27 8.36 -1.66 -6.46
N ASP A 28 9.43 -2.15 -5.82
CA ASP A 28 10.26 -3.23 -6.37
C ASP A 28 9.45 -4.51 -6.57
N VAL A 29 8.64 -4.88 -5.59
CA VAL A 29 7.80 -6.07 -5.68
C VAL A 29 6.74 -5.91 -6.77
N ALA A 30 6.11 -4.75 -6.86
CA ALA A 30 5.11 -4.48 -7.90
C ALA A 30 5.72 -4.60 -9.30
N VAL A 31 6.90 -4.04 -9.52
CA VAL A 31 7.60 -4.15 -10.80
C VAL A 31 7.95 -5.61 -11.09
N ALA A 32 8.40 -6.34 -10.08
CA ALA A 32 8.79 -7.74 -10.24
C ALA A 32 7.62 -8.66 -10.65
N THR A 33 6.37 -8.27 -10.38
CA THR A 33 5.20 -9.03 -10.85
C THR A 33 5.06 -9.02 -12.37
N GLY A 34 5.70 -8.06 -13.04
CA GLY A 34 5.59 -7.89 -14.49
C GLY A 34 4.31 -7.20 -14.94
N LEU A 35 3.41 -6.84 -14.03
CA LEU A 35 2.11 -6.25 -14.37
C LEU A 35 2.13 -4.72 -14.41
N PHE A 36 3.07 -4.09 -13.71
CA PHE A 36 3.03 -2.64 -13.53
C PHE A 36 4.33 -2.01 -14.02
N PRO A 37 4.24 -0.99 -14.91
CA PRO A 37 5.43 -0.31 -15.41
C PRO A 37 6.01 0.60 -14.33
N GLU A 38 7.32 0.53 -14.14
CA GLU A 38 8.04 1.32 -13.14
C GLU A 38 7.80 2.82 -13.32
N LYS A 39 7.92 3.32 -14.54
CA LYS A 39 7.82 4.76 -14.83
C LYS A 39 6.48 5.38 -14.51
N GLY A 40 5.41 4.60 -14.58
CA GLY A 40 4.06 5.09 -14.31
C GLY A 40 3.66 5.05 -12.85
N MET A 41 4.47 4.43 -12.01
CA MET A 41 4.10 4.14 -10.64
C MET A 41 4.24 5.36 -9.74
N ARG A 42 3.20 5.61 -8.92
CA ARG A 42 3.21 6.69 -7.94
C ARG A 42 2.87 6.11 -6.57
N LEU A 43 3.82 6.23 -5.64
CA LEU A 43 3.67 5.71 -4.29
C LEU A 43 3.72 6.86 -3.29
N ARG A 44 2.94 6.75 -2.23
CA ARG A 44 2.92 7.74 -1.16
C ARG A 44 2.33 7.17 0.11
N ALA A 45 2.63 7.80 1.23
CA ALA A 45 2.12 7.40 2.53
C ALA A 45 1.54 8.61 3.24
N TYR A 46 0.39 8.40 3.90
CA TYR A 46 -0.28 9.43 4.69
C TYR A 46 -0.54 8.91 6.08
N ARG A 47 -0.23 9.71 7.07
CA ARG A 47 -0.58 9.45 8.46
C ARG A 47 -1.95 10.07 8.76
N ALA A 48 -2.85 9.29 9.34
CA ALA A 48 -4.14 9.84 9.77
C ALA A 48 -3.93 10.71 11.01
N ASP A 49 -4.28 11.99 10.92
CA ASP A 49 -4.19 12.90 12.07
C ASP A 49 -5.20 12.53 13.14
N PHE A 50 -6.36 12.06 12.74
CA PHE A 50 -7.42 11.61 13.62
C PHE A 50 -7.86 10.24 13.20
N GLN A 51 -8.02 9.32 14.15
CA GLN A 51 -8.40 7.96 13.86
C GLN A 51 -9.06 7.32 15.09
N ARG A 52 -9.78 6.24 14.84
CA ARG A 52 -10.37 5.41 15.88
C ARG A 52 -10.37 3.98 15.41
N VAL A 53 -9.86 3.08 16.23
CA VAL A 53 -9.85 1.64 15.94
C VAL A 53 -10.92 0.97 16.80
N GLY A 54 -11.95 0.45 16.15
CA GLY A 54 -13.06 -0.24 16.81
C GLY A 54 -13.69 0.58 17.93
N ALA A 55 -13.65 0.07 19.14
CA ALA A 55 -14.22 0.73 20.32
C ALA A 55 -13.30 1.80 20.91
N GLY A 56 -12.24 2.19 20.23
CA GLY A 56 -11.32 3.22 20.69
C GLY A 56 -10.10 2.67 21.42
N HIS A 57 -9.55 1.56 20.95
CA HIS A 57 -8.35 0.94 21.55
C HIS A 57 -7.09 1.73 21.19
N PRO A 58 -6.47 2.44 22.14
CA PRO A 58 -5.34 3.33 21.83
C PRO A 58 -4.07 2.59 21.41
N GLU A 59 -3.96 1.32 21.74
CA GLU A 59 -2.78 0.50 21.45
C GLU A 59 -2.87 -0.26 20.14
N GLN A 60 -4.04 -0.25 19.50
CA GLN A 60 -4.25 -0.94 18.24
C GLN A 60 -4.10 0.04 17.09
N GLY A 61 -3.21 -0.29 16.17
CA GLY A 61 -3.00 0.50 14.97
C GLY A 61 -3.55 -0.17 13.73
N PHE A 62 -3.56 0.57 12.63
CA PHE A 62 -3.89 0.03 11.32
C PHE A 62 -2.98 0.61 10.25
N LEU A 63 -2.79 -0.15 9.19
CA LEU A 63 -2.15 0.33 7.98
C LEU A 63 -2.86 -0.30 6.80
N HIS A 64 -3.34 0.54 5.91
CA HIS A 64 -4.09 0.13 4.72
C HIS A 64 -3.33 0.56 3.47
N VAL A 65 -3.21 -0.36 2.52
CA VAL A 65 -2.63 -0.07 1.21
C VAL A 65 -3.75 -0.12 0.18
N GLY A 66 -4.00 1.03 -0.46
CA GLY A 66 -4.94 1.12 -1.57
C GLY A 66 -4.18 1.21 -2.88
N MET A 67 -4.47 0.32 -3.81
CA MET A 67 -3.87 0.34 -5.14
C MET A 67 -4.93 0.69 -6.17
N LYS A 68 -4.54 1.56 -7.11
CA LYS A 68 -5.37 1.91 -8.28
C LYS A 68 -4.55 1.63 -9.52
N VAL A 69 -5.05 0.74 -10.37
CA VAL A 69 -4.32 0.27 -11.54
C VAL A 69 -5.18 0.41 -12.80
N GLY A 70 -4.54 0.53 -13.95
CA GLY A 70 -5.28 0.60 -15.22
C GLY A 70 -6.00 -0.71 -15.51
N LYS A 71 -7.08 -0.63 -16.28
CA LYS A 71 -7.82 -1.79 -16.75
C LYS A 71 -6.99 -2.62 -17.73
N GLY A 72 -7.39 -3.88 -17.91
CA GLY A 72 -6.82 -4.77 -18.90
C GLY A 72 -6.12 -5.99 -18.32
N ARG A 73 -5.95 -6.05 -17.00
CA ARG A 73 -5.38 -7.21 -16.33
C ARG A 73 -6.51 -8.13 -15.86
N THR A 74 -6.29 -9.43 -15.91
CA THR A 74 -7.30 -10.39 -15.43
C THR A 74 -7.43 -10.28 -13.91
N GLU A 75 -8.58 -10.68 -13.39
CA GLU A 75 -8.79 -10.75 -11.94
C GLU A 75 -7.78 -11.70 -11.29
N ALA A 76 -7.50 -12.85 -11.94
CA ALA A 76 -6.53 -13.82 -11.44
C ALA A 76 -5.13 -13.20 -11.33
N ALA A 77 -4.69 -12.44 -12.33
CA ALA A 77 -3.38 -11.77 -12.30
C ALA A 77 -3.32 -10.72 -11.19
N ARG A 78 -4.39 -9.95 -11.03
CA ARG A 78 -4.47 -8.94 -9.95
C ARG A 78 -4.48 -9.59 -8.58
N GLN A 79 -5.18 -10.71 -8.42
CA GLN A 79 -5.22 -11.47 -7.17
C GLN A 79 -3.83 -11.98 -6.79
N GLU A 80 -3.10 -12.54 -7.75
CA GLU A 80 -1.75 -13.04 -7.51
C GLU A 80 -0.78 -11.92 -7.14
N ALA A 81 -0.81 -10.82 -7.90
CA ALA A 81 0.03 -9.66 -7.62
C ALA A 81 -0.28 -9.05 -6.25
N GLY A 82 -1.57 -8.93 -5.92
CA GLY A 82 -2.00 -8.42 -4.62
C GLY A 82 -1.52 -9.28 -3.47
N ALA A 83 -1.61 -10.60 -3.61
CA ALA A 83 -1.13 -11.53 -2.59
C ALA A 83 0.38 -11.39 -2.38
N THR A 84 1.15 -11.28 -3.46
CA THR A 84 2.59 -11.10 -3.40
C THR A 84 2.96 -9.80 -2.68
N LEU A 85 2.27 -8.71 -3.01
CA LEU A 85 2.48 -7.42 -2.36
C LEU A 85 2.11 -7.46 -0.89
N PHE A 86 1.02 -8.14 -0.55
CA PHE A 86 0.58 -8.24 0.84
C PHE A 86 1.58 -9.01 1.69
N GLU A 87 2.17 -10.08 1.17
CA GLU A 87 3.22 -10.81 1.88
C GLU A 87 4.46 -9.95 2.09
N ALA A 88 4.85 -9.14 1.09
CA ALA A 88 5.95 -8.21 1.24
C ALA A 88 5.67 -7.14 2.30
N LEU A 89 4.43 -6.64 2.35
CA LEU A 89 3.98 -5.69 3.36
C LEU A 89 4.12 -6.29 4.76
N LYS A 90 3.61 -7.49 4.97
CA LYS A 90 3.70 -8.19 6.26
C LYS A 90 5.16 -8.38 6.69
N ALA A 91 6.00 -8.80 5.78
CA ALA A 91 7.41 -9.03 6.07
C ALA A 91 8.13 -7.73 6.47
N HIS A 92 7.86 -6.64 5.75
CA HIS A 92 8.46 -5.35 6.04
C HIS A 92 8.07 -4.82 7.43
N LEU A 93 6.82 -5.06 7.83
CA LEU A 93 6.27 -4.54 9.10
C LEU A 93 6.39 -5.50 10.26
N SER A 94 7.10 -6.61 10.13
CA SER A 94 7.20 -7.62 11.17
C SER A 94 7.72 -7.05 12.50
N ASP A 95 8.71 -6.17 12.45
CA ASP A 95 9.27 -5.55 13.66
C ASP A 95 8.26 -4.64 14.36
N ALA A 96 7.55 -3.81 13.60
CA ALA A 96 6.50 -2.96 14.15
C ALA A 96 5.39 -3.79 14.80
N MET A 97 5.03 -4.89 14.17
CA MET A 97 3.97 -5.78 14.67
C MET A 97 4.40 -6.62 15.86
N SER A 98 5.68 -6.75 16.14
CA SER A 98 6.15 -7.47 17.32
C SER A 98 5.88 -6.70 18.61
N GLY A 99 5.78 -5.38 18.53
CA GLY A 99 5.56 -4.52 19.71
C GLY A 99 4.15 -3.97 19.84
N GLN A 100 3.30 -4.20 18.85
CA GLN A 100 1.97 -3.61 18.81
C GLN A 100 1.04 -4.42 17.90
N THR A 101 -0.25 -4.46 18.23
CA THR A 101 -1.24 -5.05 17.34
C THR A 101 -1.55 -4.05 16.22
N ILE A 102 -1.29 -4.45 14.98
CA ILE A 102 -1.55 -3.62 13.80
C ILE A 102 -2.37 -4.43 12.81
N SER A 103 -3.52 -3.90 12.41
CA SER A 103 -4.32 -4.50 11.33
C SER A 103 -3.76 -4.04 9.99
N LEU A 104 -3.41 -4.98 9.15
CA LEU A 104 -2.94 -4.70 7.79
C LEU A 104 -4.03 -5.07 6.80
N SER A 105 -4.20 -4.24 5.77
CA SER A 105 -5.10 -4.55 4.67
C SER A 105 -4.55 -3.98 3.37
N LEU A 106 -4.93 -4.62 2.26
CA LEU A 106 -4.56 -4.18 0.94
C LEU A 106 -5.73 -4.46 0.00
N GLU A 107 -6.10 -3.46 -0.79
CA GLU A 107 -7.07 -3.67 -1.87
C GLU A 107 -6.53 -3.09 -3.17
N MET A 108 -6.99 -3.64 -4.27
CA MET A 108 -6.60 -3.19 -5.60
C MET A 108 -7.85 -2.90 -6.41
N ARG A 109 -7.93 -1.67 -6.93
CA ARG A 109 -9.04 -1.22 -7.77
C ARG A 109 -8.54 -0.88 -9.15
N GLU A 110 -9.42 -1.02 -10.13
CA GLU A 110 -9.14 -0.52 -11.45
C GLU A 110 -9.52 0.96 -11.55
N LEU A 111 -8.67 1.73 -12.22
CA LEU A 111 -8.96 3.13 -12.49
C LEU A 111 -10.16 3.25 -13.43
N ASP A 112 -10.90 4.35 -13.31
CA ASP A 112 -12.01 4.61 -14.21
C ASP A 112 -11.50 4.67 -15.66
N PRO A 113 -12.21 4.09 -16.64
CA PRO A 113 -11.81 4.17 -18.03
C PRO A 113 -11.83 5.59 -18.56
N VAL A 114 -12.64 6.47 -17.98
CA VAL A 114 -12.62 7.91 -18.31
C VAL A 114 -11.57 8.57 -17.42
N LYS A 115 -10.38 8.74 -17.96
CA LYS A 115 -9.25 9.34 -17.25
C LYS A 115 -8.34 10.06 -18.22
N PHE A 116 -7.66 11.06 -17.73
CA PHE A 116 -6.76 11.89 -18.52
C PHE A 116 -5.41 11.97 -17.85
N ASN A 117 -4.34 11.78 -18.61
CA ASN A 117 -2.97 11.83 -18.10
C ASN A 117 -2.14 12.75 -19.01
N TYR A 118 -1.24 13.50 -18.39
CA TYR A 118 -0.33 14.37 -19.14
C TYR A 118 1.01 14.49 -18.41
N ARG A 119 2.09 14.39 -19.15
CA ARG A 119 3.44 14.71 -18.68
C ARG A 119 3.99 15.81 -19.57
N ASN A 120 4.73 16.72 -18.96
CA ASN A 120 5.25 17.89 -19.68
C ASN A 120 6.68 17.71 -20.22
N ASP A 121 7.15 16.47 -20.27
CA ASP A 121 8.49 16.16 -20.80
C ASP A 121 8.48 15.43 -22.14
#